data_7ffaed97ae11efe82e49957ee72ae80b
#
_entry.id   7ffaed97ae11efe82e49957ee72ae80b
#
_cell.length_a   1.000
_cell.length_b   1.000
_cell.length_c   1.000
_cell.angle_alpha   90.00
_cell.angle_beta   90.00
_cell.angle_gamma   90.00
#
_symmetry.space_group_name_H-M   'P 1'
#
loop_
_entity.id
_entity.type
_entity.pdbx_description
1 polymer ?
#
loop_
_entity_poly.entity_id
_entity_poly.type
_entity_poly.pdbx_seq_one_letter_code
_entity_poly.pdbx_strand_id
1 'polypeptide(L)'
;KSQKGKNENPTCYSSIFSKFLDPLYQIYKVYDHITYDLLMLSKKFNIEITTGLQQKENPKPYFQYRIKNFEDFFNLISIKYTHYEKKMSRDVYVFFKNKCELESARKELYKFTINNKPLFKIWLSKKDLSMFVQVSYQGDLRALKKVKFDNQLIDFTKFFTVVSIENAIHITKGWHINNFHKFKNTEIPLKDLTKELYGFKY
;
A
#
# COMPACT_ATOMS: atom_id res chain seq x y z
N LYS A 1 -46.77 9.21 2.26
CA LYS A 1 -46.09 8.65 3.44
C LYS A 1 -44.69 8.21 3.00
N SER A 2 -43.71 9.06 3.26
CA SER A 2 -42.32 8.83 2.94
C SER A 2 -41.68 7.94 4.00
N GLN A 3 -41.16 6.80 3.57
CA GLN A 3 -40.28 6.01 4.44
C GLN A 3 -38.88 6.64 4.42
N LYS A 4 -38.49 7.20 5.55
CA LYS A 4 -37.10 7.56 5.83
C LYS A 4 -36.28 6.30 5.95
N GLY A 5 -35.39 6.04 4.99
CA GLY A 5 -34.34 5.04 5.11
C GLY A 5 -33.40 5.42 6.25
N LYS A 6 -33.35 4.60 7.28
CA LYS A 6 -32.32 4.67 8.32
C LYS A 6 -30.98 4.29 7.70
N ASN A 7 -30.09 5.25 7.61
CA ASN A 7 -28.67 4.98 7.41
C ASN A 7 -28.14 4.28 8.68
N GLU A 8 -28.11 2.97 8.66
CA GLU A 8 -27.36 2.21 9.66
C GLU A 8 -25.89 2.23 9.24
N ASN A 9 -25.15 3.17 9.84
CA ASN A 9 -23.70 3.04 9.89
C ASN A 9 -23.35 1.70 10.54
N PRO A 10 -22.42 0.90 10.00
CA PRO A 10 -22.00 -0.33 10.63
C PRO A 10 -21.18 0.00 11.89
N THR A 11 -21.85 0.20 13.01
CA THR A 11 -21.26 0.25 14.35
C THR A 11 -20.91 -1.16 14.83
N CYS A 12 -20.11 -1.88 14.04
CA CYS A 12 -19.72 -3.25 14.40
C CYS A 12 -18.45 -3.31 15.27
N TYR A 13 -17.88 -2.17 15.65
CA TYR A 13 -16.71 -2.13 16.53
C TYR A 13 -16.98 -1.61 17.94
N SER A 14 -18.19 -1.15 18.24
CA SER A 14 -18.46 -0.46 19.50
C SER A 14 -18.71 -1.34 20.71
N SER A 15 -18.97 -2.63 20.57
CA SER A 15 -19.34 -3.49 21.70
C SER A 15 -18.21 -4.34 22.27
N ILE A 16 -17.14 -4.61 21.52
CA ILE A 16 -16.03 -5.44 21.97
C ILE A 16 -14.83 -4.61 22.42
N PHE A 17 -14.69 -3.39 21.91
CA PHE A 17 -13.60 -2.46 22.25
C PHE A 17 -14.01 -1.35 23.22
N SER A 18 -15.12 -1.54 23.94
CA SER A 18 -15.58 -0.57 24.92
C SER A 18 -14.58 -0.42 26.05
N LYS A 19 -14.11 0.80 26.22
CA LYS A 19 -13.47 1.40 27.39
C LYS A 19 -12.07 0.96 27.81
N PHE A 20 -11.52 -0.19 27.42
CA PHE A 20 -10.23 -0.63 27.95
C PHE A 20 -9.11 -0.77 26.90
N LEU A 21 -9.40 -0.80 25.63
CA LEU A 21 -8.40 -1.07 24.59
C LEU A 21 -8.67 -0.30 23.29
N ASP A 22 -8.69 1.03 23.35
CA ASP A 22 -8.40 1.79 22.15
C ASP A 22 -6.91 1.57 21.80
N PRO A 23 -6.57 0.77 20.78
CA PRO A 23 -5.17 0.47 20.47
C PRO A 23 -4.36 1.74 20.18
N LEU A 24 -5.01 2.75 19.59
CA LEU A 24 -4.39 4.02 19.29
C LEU A 24 -4.01 4.77 20.57
N TYR A 25 -4.93 4.82 21.54
CA TYR A 25 -4.67 5.40 22.84
C TYR A 25 -3.51 4.70 23.59
N GLN A 26 -3.46 3.35 23.53
CA GLN A 26 -2.37 2.60 24.15
C GLN A 26 -1.02 2.91 23.47
N ILE A 27 -1.00 3.02 22.15
CA ILE A 27 0.21 3.40 21.40
C ILE A 27 0.66 4.82 21.83
N TYR A 28 -0.26 5.78 21.90
CA TYR A 28 0.08 7.13 22.34
C TYR A 28 0.61 7.17 23.78
N LYS A 29 0.07 6.36 24.69
CA LYS A 29 0.64 6.22 26.03
C LYS A 29 2.08 5.73 26.04
N VAL A 30 2.39 4.74 25.22
CA VAL A 30 3.77 4.24 25.08
C VAL A 30 4.68 5.34 24.55
N TYR A 31 4.28 6.07 23.52
CA TYR A 31 5.06 7.20 23.00
C TYR A 31 5.23 8.32 24.04
N ASP A 32 4.22 8.57 24.85
CA ASP A 32 4.28 9.56 25.93
C ASP A 32 5.33 9.18 26.98
N HIS A 33 5.37 7.91 27.40
CA HIS A 33 6.42 7.40 28.30
C HIS A 33 7.81 7.48 27.66
N ILE A 34 7.98 7.06 26.41
CA ILE A 34 9.27 7.15 25.70
C ILE A 34 9.72 8.61 25.64
N THR A 35 8.81 9.53 25.32
CA THR A 35 9.11 10.97 25.22
C THR A 35 9.50 11.53 26.59
N TYR A 36 8.81 11.12 27.64
CA TYR A 36 9.18 11.52 29.02
C TYR A 36 10.59 11.06 29.39
N ASP A 37 10.92 9.78 29.12
CA ASP A 37 12.25 9.24 29.41
C ASP A 37 13.34 9.98 28.62
N LEU A 38 13.10 10.28 27.35
CA LEU A 38 13.99 11.08 26.52
C LEU A 38 14.17 12.51 27.10
N LEU A 39 13.08 13.14 27.53
CA LEU A 39 13.15 14.46 28.17
C LEU A 39 13.96 14.44 29.46
N MET A 40 13.88 13.38 30.26
CA MET A 40 14.72 13.23 31.46
C MET A 40 16.20 13.09 31.09
N LEU A 41 16.52 12.39 30.01
CA LEU A 41 17.88 12.28 29.47
C LEU A 41 18.40 13.61 28.89
N SER A 42 17.53 14.52 28.47
CA SER A 42 17.90 15.80 27.86
C SER A 42 18.74 16.70 28.75
N LYS A 43 18.73 16.44 30.07
CA LYS A 43 19.60 17.12 31.05
C LYS A 43 21.09 16.79 30.89
N LYS A 44 21.40 15.64 30.27
CA LYS A 44 22.77 15.12 30.11
C LYS A 44 23.17 14.96 28.66
N PHE A 45 22.19 14.86 27.75
CA PHE A 45 22.41 14.55 26.35
C PHE A 45 21.67 15.52 25.43
N ASN A 46 22.19 15.71 24.25
CA ASN A 46 21.46 16.35 23.17
C ASN A 46 20.46 15.32 22.59
N ILE A 47 19.19 15.64 22.68
CA ILE A 47 18.11 14.79 22.21
C ILE A 47 17.51 15.38 20.93
N GLU A 48 17.33 14.52 19.95
CA GLU A 48 16.72 14.85 18.68
C GLU A 48 15.64 13.82 18.34
N ILE A 49 14.45 14.30 18.00
CA ILE A 49 13.33 13.49 17.58
C ILE A 49 12.88 13.98 16.20
N THR A 50 12.86 13.10 15.22
CA THR A 50 12.40 13.42 13.88
C THR A 50 11.31 12.46 13.43
N THR A 51 10.33 12.97 12.68
CA THR A 51 9.38 12.15 11.93
C THR A 51 9.69 12.32 10.46
N GLY A 52 9.98 11.21 9.75
CA GLY A 52 10.34 11.29 8.34
C GLY A 52 9.18 11.62 7.42
N LEU A 53 7.98 11.17 7.76
CA LEU A 53 6.78 11.34 6.94
C LEU A 53 5.56 11.57 7.82
N GLN A 54 4.61 12.30 7.26
CA GLN A 54 3.26 12.43 7.81
C GLN A 54 2.25 11.83 6.83
N GLN A 55 1.07 11.55 7.34
CA GLN A 55 -0.07 11.14 6.52
C GLN A 55 -1.18 12.16 6.61
N LYS A 56 -1.87 12.37 5.51
CA LYS A 56 -3.13 13.11 5.47
C LYS A 56 -4.19 12.27 4.78
N GLU A 57 -5.44 12.57 5.05
CA GLU A 57 -6.57 11.93 4.38
C GLU A 57 -6.44 12.02 2.86
N ASN A 58 -6.73 10.91 2.19
CA ASN A 58 -6.87 10.88 0.75
C ASN A 58 -8.32 11.15 0.37
N PRO A 59 -8.66 12.31 -0.20
CA PRO A 59 -10.04 12.64 -0.57
C PRO A 59 -10.61 11.71 -1.66
N LYS A 60 -9.73 10.97 -2.35
CA LYS A 60 -10.10 9.95 -3.34
C LYS A 60 -9.41 8.64 -3.01
N PRO A 61 -9.92 7.90 -2.01
CA PRO A 61 -9.32 6.63 -1.63
C PRO A 61 -9.30 5.68 -2.82
N TYR A 62 -8.24 4.89 -2.94
CA TYR A 62 -8.11 3.88 -3.96
C TYR A 62 -7.87 2.49 -3.36
N PHE A 63 -8.27 1.49 -4.12
CA PHE A 63 -8.25 0.11 -3.71
C PHE A 63 -7.04 -0.59 -4.33
N GLN A 64 -6.43 -1.47 -3.56
CA GLN A 64 -5.41 -2.38 -4.06
C GLN A 64 -5.99 -3.78 -4.12
N TYR A 65 -5.77 -4.43 -5.26
CA TYR A 65 -6.28 -5.77 -5.53
C TYR A 65 -5.15 -6.75 -5.78
N ARG A 66 -5.38 -8.01 -5.40
CA ARG A 66 -4.51 -9.12 -5.77
C ARG A 66 -5.33 -10.28 -6.34
N ILE A 67 -4.66 -11.17 -7.06
CA ILE A 67 -5.22 -12.43 -7.51
C ILE A 67 -5.42 -13.33 -6.28
N LYS A 68 -6.63 -13.88 -6.10
CA LYS A 68 -6.98 -14.75 -4.97
C LYS A 68 -6.21 -16.06 -4.98
N ASN A 69 -6.35 -16.79 -6.09
CA ASN A 69 -5.68 -18.03 -6.36
C ASN A 69 -4.94 -17.92 -7.70
N PHE A 70 -3.62 -17.95 -7.66
CA PHE A 70 -2.78 -17.81 -8.86
C PHE A 70 -2.90 -19.03 -9.78
N GLU A 71 -3.03 -20.22 -9.23
CA GLU A 71 -3.13 -21.45 -10.02
C GLU A 71 -4.41 -21.46 -10.83
N ASP A 72 -5.55 -21.23 -10.20
CA ASP A 72 -6.84 -21.14 -10.88
C ASP A 72 -6.86 -20.05 -11.95
N PHE A 73 -6.26 -18.90 -11.61
CA PHE A 73 -6.19 -17.77 -12.53
C PHE A 73 -5.29 -18.06 -13.75
N PHE A 74 -4.10 -18.63 -13.53
CA PHE A 74 -3.17 -18.96 -14.60
C PHE A 74 -3.68 -20.12 -15.46
N ASN A 75 -4.37 -21.09 -14.86
CA ASN A 75 -5.03 -22.17 -15.59
C ASN A 75 -6.14 -21.64 -16.52
N LEU A 76 -6.96 -20.69 -16.04
CA LEU A 76 -8.00 -20.06 -16.84
C LEU A 76 -7.45 -19.47 -18.14
N ILE A 77 -6.28 -18.88 -18.10
CA ILE A 77 -5.64 -18.20 -19.24
C ILE A 77 -4.51 -19.03 -19.86
N SER A 78 -4.42 -20.30 -19.51
CA SER A 78 -3.46 -21.28 -20.06
C SER A 78 -2.00 -20.82 -20.01
N ILE A 79 -1.62 -20.06 -18.98
CA ILE A 79 -0.23 -19.65 -18.76
C ILE A 79 0.59 -20.83 -18.24
N LYS A 80 1.67 -21.17 -18.98
CA LYS A 80 2.71 -22.10 -18.52
C LYS A 80 3.76 -21.32 -17.73
N TYR A 81 4.06 -21.76 -16.53
CA TYR A 81 5.06 -21.16 -15.64
C TYR A 81 5.79 -22.26 -14.87
N THR A 82 6.98 -21.94 -14.31
CA THR A 82 7.74 -22.88 -13.49
C THR A 82 7.27 -22.80 -12.03
N HIS A 83 7.25 -21.61 -11.48
CA HIS A 83 6.77 -21.32 -10.12
C HIS A 83 6.42 -19.82 -10.03
N TYR A 84 5.82 -19.44 -8.91
CA TYR A 84 5.55 -18.03 -8.62
C TYR A 84 5.88 -17.69 -7.17
N GLU A 85 6.22 -16.43 -6.91
CA GLU A 85 6.47 -15.88 -5.59
C GLU A 85 5.52 -14.74 -5.29
N LYS A 86 4.66 -14.93 -4.29
CA LYS A 86 3.79 -13.86 -3.79
C LYS A 86 4.64 -12.84 -3.05
N LYS A 87 4.40 -11.56 -3.31
CA LYS A 87 4.96 -10.48 -2.52
C LYS A 87 3.94 -9.95 -1.52
N MET A 88 4.35 -8.98 -0.71
CA MET A 88 3.64 -8.56 0.50
C MET A 88 2.20 -8.13 0.27
N SER A 89 1.89 -7.45 -0.84
CA SER A 89 0.56 -6.91 -1.09
C SER A 89 -0.11 -7.49 -2.33
N ARG A 90 -0.04 -6.81 -3.44
CA ARG A 90 -0.76 -7.08 -4.69
C ARG A 90 0.09 -7.73 -5.79
N ASP A 91 1.34 -7.94 -5.50
CA ASP A 91 2.36 -8.21 -6.49
C ASP A 91 2.77 -9.68 -6.46
N VAL A 92 3.20 -10.18 -7.62
CA VAL A 92 3.70 -11.53 -7.78
C VAL A 92 4.85 -11.54 -8.79
N TYR A 93 5.91 -12.32 -8.49
CA TYR A 93 6.88 -12.74 -9.49
C TYR A 93 6.46 -14.08 -10.07
N VAL A 94 6.48 -14.19 -11.40
CA VAL A 94 6.19 -15.42 -12.12
C VAL A 94 7.41 -15.80 -12.92
N PHE A 95 7.88 -17.05 -12.80
CA PHE A 95 9.09 -17.56 -13.41
C PHE A 95 8.76 -18.54 -14.54
N PHE A 96 9.55 -18.52 -15.59
CA PHE A 96 9.30 -19.28 -16.82
C PHE A 96 10.50 -20.12 -17.19
N LYS A 97 10.25 -21.23 -17.91
CA LYS A 97 11.28 -22.13 -18.40
C LYS A 97 12.08 -21.50 -19.55
N ASN A 98 11.43 -20.71 -20.37
CA ASN A 98 12.03 -20.10 -21.55
C ASN A 98 11.33 -18.78 -21.91
N LYS A 99 11.99 -18.02 -22.80
CA LYS A 99 11.51 -16.71 -23.24
C LYS A 99 10.17 -16.77 -24.00
N CYS A 100 9.91 -17.87 -24.71
CA CYS A 100 8.67 -18.03 -25.47
C CYS A 100 7.46 -18.14 -24.52
N GLU A 101 7.56 -18.90 -23.44
CA GLU A 101 6.54 -19.01 -22.40
C GLU A 101 6.29 -17.67 -21.72
N LEU A 102 7.37 -16.95 -21.36
CA LEU A 102 7.29 -15.63 -20.75
C LEU A 102 6.54 -14.62 -21.65
N GLU A 103 6.90 -14.53 -22.92
CA GLU A 103 6.26 -13.60 -23.86
C GLU A 103 4.80 -14.01 -24.18
N SER A 104 4.52 -15.30 -24.23
CA SER A 104 3.15 -15.80 -24.36
C SER A 104 2.30 -15.40 -23.14
N ALA A 105 2.79 -15.65 -21.93
CA ALA A 105 2.11 -15.27 -20.69
C ALA A 105 1.87 -13.75 -20.59
N ARG A 106 2.85 -12.96 -20.98
CA ARG A 106 2.72 -11.50 -21.05
C ARG A 106 1.62 -11.06 -21.99
N LYS A 107 1.53 -11.65 -23.18
CA LYS A 107 0.46 -11.37 -24.16
C LYS A 107 -0.91 -11.72 -23.60
N GLU A 108 -1.06 -12.87 -22.95
CA GLU A 108 -2.34 -13.28 -22.35
C GLU A 108 -2.77 -12.32 -21.23
N LEU A 109 -1.87 -11.90 -20.36
CA LEU A 109 -2.18 -10.94 -19.29
C LEU A 109 -2.60 -9.56 -19.83
N TYR A 110 -2.03 -9.11 -20.95
CA TYR A 110 -2.43 -7.85 -21.58
C TYR A 110 -3.82 -7.87 -22.23
N LYS A 111 -4.41 -9.05 -22.47
CA LYS A 111 -5.80 -9.15 -22.93
C LYS A 111 -6.81 -8.74 -21.86
N PHE A 112 -6.40 -8.70 -20.59
CA PHE A 112 -7.26 -8.20 -19.52
C PHE A 112 -7.32 -6.69 -19.52
N THR A 113 -8.52 -6.16 -19.71
CA THR A 113 -8.72 -4.70 -19.73
C THR A 113 -9.92 -4.27 -18.89
N ILE A 114 -9.83 -3.06 -18.35
CA ILE A 114 -10.92 -2.34 -17.70
C ILE A 114 -11.01 -0.96 -18.33
N ASN A 115 -12.16 -0.60 -18.85
CA ASN A 115 -12.35 0.68 -19.54
C ASN A 115 -11.27 0.91 -20.62
N ASN A 116 -10.95 -0.13 -21.40
CA ASN A 116 -9.91 -0.13 -22.43
C ASN A 116 -8.47 0.13 -21.92
N LYS A 117 -8.23 0.02 -20.63
CA LYS A 117 -6.88 0.08 -20.05
C LYS A 117 -6.44 -1.28 -19.57
N PRO A 118 -5.15 -1.65 -19.68
CA PRO A 118 -4.65 -2.91 -19.17
C PRO A 118 -4.94 -3.07 -17.68
N LEU A 119 -5.43 -4.26 -17.28
CA LEU A 119 -5.65 -4.59 -15.87
C LEU A 119 -4.33 -4.77 -15.10
N PHE A 120 -3.29 -5.23 -15.79
CA PHE A 120 -2.01 -5.53 -15.18
C PHE A 120 -0.94 -4.55 -15.62
N LYS A 121 -0.06 -4.19 -14.68
CA LYS A 121 1.27 -3.65 -14.96
C LYS A 121 2.26 -4.81 -14.89
N ILE A 122 3.13 -4.92 -15.88
CA ILE A 122 4.07 -6.02 -16.02
C ILE A 122 5.46 -5.46 -16.27
N TRP A 123 6.44 -5.90 -15.48
CA TRP A 123 7.84 -5.59 -15.65
C TRP A 123 8.62 -6.88 -15.85
N LEU A 124 9.42 -6.95 -16.89
CA LEU A 124 10.27 -8.09 -17.16
C LEU A 124 11.60 -7.94 -16.43
N SER A 125 12.06 -9.01 -15.82
CA SER A 125 13.40 -9.06 -15.24
C SER A 125 14.46 -9.06 -16.34
N LYS A 126 15.57 -8.36 -16.09
CA LYS A 126 16.76 -8.38 -16.96
C LYS A 126 17.73 -9.50 -16.59
N LYS A 127 17.56 -10.11 -15.43
CA LYS A 127 18.52 -11.07 -14.85
C LYS A 127 18.09 -12.52 -15.04
N ASP A 128 16.79 -12.75 -15.10
CA ASP A 128 16.20 -14.10 -15.16
C ASP A 128 14.96 -14.11 -16.03
N LEU A 129 14.41 -15.30 -16.26
CA LEU A 129 13.19 -15.49 -17.04
C LEU A 129 11.95 -15.29 -16.15
N SER A 130 11.82 -14.11 -15.56
CA SER A 130 10.69 -13.76 -14.71
C SER A 130 10.01 -12.48 -15.13
N MET A 131 8.76 -12.34 -14.72
CA MET A 131 8.01 -11.09 -14.78
C MET A 131 7.40 -10.76 -13.41
N PHE A 132 7.43 -9.49 -13.08
CA PHE A 132 6.72 -8.91 -11.95
C PHE A 132 5.36 -8.43 -12.43
N VAL A 133 4.30 -8.94 -11.83
CA VAL A 133 2.91 -8.67 -12.22
C VAL A 133 2.18 -8.00 -11.08
N GLN A 134 1.52 -6.91 -11.38
CA GLN A 134 0.74 -6.13 -10.42
C GLN A 134 -0.63 -5.79 -10.99
N VAL A 135 -1.70 -5.94 -10.20
CA VAL A 135 -3.03 -5.46 -10.57
C VAL A 135 -3.04 -3.94 -10.52
N SER A 136 -3.33 -3.30 -11.66
CA SER A 136 -3.27 -1.84 -11.82
C SER A 136 -4.58 -1.11 -11.53
N TYR A 137 -5.71 -1.83 -11.47
CA TYR A 137 -7.01 -1.23 -11.17
C TYR A 137 -7.09 -0.76 -9.73
N GLN A 138 -7.58 0.46 -9.53
CA GLN A 138 -7.65 1.12 -8.23
C GLN A 138 -9.05 1.60 -7.85
N GLY A 139 -10.03 1.40 -8.73
CA GLY A 139 -11.42 1.78 -8.45
C GLY A 139 -12.13 0.82 -7.50
N ASP A 140 -13.32 1.21 -7.03
CA ASP A 140 -14.13 0.41 -6.12
C ASP A 140 -14.69 -0.82 -6.84
N LEU A 141 -14.54 -2.01 -6.25
CA LEU A 141 -15.12 -3.27 -6.73
C LEU A 141 -16.64 -3.26 -6.77
N ARG A 142 -17.29 -2.49 -5.90
CA ARG A 142 -18.75 -2.36 -5.88
C ARG A 142 -19.27 -1.78 -7.19
N ALA A 143 -18.46 -0.94 -7.83
CA ALA A 143 -18.73 -0.36 -9.14
C ALA A 143 -18.31 -1.26 -10.31
N LEU A 144 -17.39 -2.21 -10.07
CA LEU A 144 -16.82 -3.06 -11.10
C LEU A 144 -17.12 -4.53 -10.83
N LYS A 145 -18.10 -5.07 -11.55
CA LYS A 145 -18.43 -6.50 -11.45
C LYS A 145 -17.69 -7.37 -12.48
N LYS A 146 -17.30 -6.80 -13.60
CA LYS A 146 -16.73 -7.56 -14.72
C LYS A 146 -15.49 -6.90 -15.29
N VAL A 147 -14.54 -7.72 -15.71
CA VAL A 147 -13.34 -7.34 -16.45
C VAL A 147 -13.40 -7.98 -17.84
N LYS A 148 -12.92 -7.27 -18.85
CA LYS A 148 -12.84 -7.80 -20.20
C LYS A 148 -11.55 -8.62 -20.33
N PHE A 149 -11.68 -9.86 -20.79
CA PHE A 149 -10.59 -10.72 -21.22
C PHE A 149 -10.85 -11.11 -22.67
N ASP A 150 -10.02 -10.60 -23.57
CA ASP A 150 -10.25 -10.69 -25.01
C ASP A 150 -11.66 -10.19 -25.38
N ASN A 151 -12.54 -11.05 -25.89
CA ASN A 151 -13.94 -10.73 -26.22
C ASN A 151 -14.95 -11.17 -25.14
N GLN A 152 -14.50 -11.69 -24.01
CA GLN A 152 -15.34 -12.21 -22.94
C GLN A 152 -15.35 -11.28 -21.73
N LEU A 153 -16.47 -11.26 -21.00
CA LEU A 153 -16.59 -10.58 -19.72
C LEU A 153 -16.49 -11.60 -18.59
N ILE A 154 -15.47 -11.46 -17.77
CA ILE A 154 -15.19 -12.32 -16.62
C ILE A 154 -15.57 -11.59 -15.32
N ASP A 155 -16.15 -12.32 -14.37
CA ASP A 155 -16.43 -11.79 -13.05
C ASP A 155 -15.11 -11.47 -12.33
N PHE A 156 -14.88 -10.18 -12.05
CA PHE A 156 -13.69 -9.72 -11.37
C PHE A 156 -13.60 -10.30 -9.95
N THR A 157 -14.72 -10.39 -9.24
CA THR A 157 -14.74 -10.84 -7.84
C THR A 157 -14.38 -12.31 -7.68
N LYS A 158 -14.52 -13.10 -8.74
CA LYS A 158 -14.13 -14.52 -8.74
C LYS A 158 -12.62 -14.68 -8.56
N PHE A 159 -11.82 -13.84 -9.22
CA PHE A 159 -10.37 -13.99 -9.28
C PHE A 159 -9.59 -12.98 -8.46
N PHE A 160 -10.20 -11.87 -8.09
CA PHE A 160 -9.51 -10.78 -7.40
C PHE A 160 -10.15 -10.47 -6.03
N THR A 161 -9.32 -10.02 -5.10
CA THR A 161 -9.75 -9.55 -3.78
C THR A 161 -9.06 -8.24 -3.42
N VAL A 162 -9.73 -7.43 -2.60
CA VAL A 162 -9.14 -6.24 -2.00
C VAL A 162 -8.09 -6.67 -0.99
N VAL A 163 -6.92 -6.04 -1.04
CA VAL A 163 -5.84 -6.23 -0.04
C VAL A 163 -5.78 -5.06 0.90
N SER A 164 -5.92 -3.85 0.35
CA SER A 164 -5.92 -2.62 1.14
C SER A 164 -6.78 -1.54 0.48
N ILE A 165 -7.22 -0.62 1.30
CA ILE A 165 -7.85 0.63 0.87
C ILE A 165 -6.92 1.75 1.31
N GLU A 166 -6.37 2.49 0.35
CA GLU A 166 -5.50 3.61 0.64
C GLU A 166 -6.32 4.88 0.80
N ASN A 167 -6.74 5.10 2.04
CA ASN A 167 -7.51 6.28 2.46
C ASN A 167 -6.61 7.41 2.99
N ALA A 168 -5.31 7.20 3.01
CA ALA A 168 -4.33 8.20 3.41
C ALA A 168 -3.20 8.30 2.38
N ILE A 169 -2.61 9.47 2.25
CA ILE A 169 -1.43 9.72 1.43
C ILE A 169 -0.29 10.25 2.29
N HIS A 170 0.91 9.79 2.01
CA HIS A 170 2.11 10.33 2.62
C HIS A 170 2.36 11.75 2.11
N ILE A 171 2.69 12.63 3.04
CA ILE A 171 3.22 13.96 2.72
C ILE A 171 4.70 14.01 3.10
N THR A 172 5.46 14.75 2.32
CA THR A 172 6.93 14.83 2.45
C THR A 172 7.39 15.73 3.61
N LYS A 173 6.46 16.27 4.39
CA LYS A 173 6.76 17.08 5.59
C LYS A 173 6.74 16.17 6.82
N GLY A 174 7.68 16.40 7.71
CA GLY A 174 7.77 15.79 9.02
C GLY A 174 7.95 16.83 10.10
N TRP A 175 8.01 16.39 11.35
CA TRP A 175 8.33 17.22 12.49
C TRP A 175 9.76 16.93 12.94
N HIS A 176 10.41 17.98 13.44
CA HIS A 176 11.71 17.89 14.08
C HIS A 176 11.66 18.63 15.42
N ILE A 177 12.06 17.97 16.47
CA ILE A 177 12.14 18.50 17.82
C ILE A 177 13.53 18.20 18.38
N ASN A 178 14.17 19.18 18.97
CA ASN A 178 15.43 19.00 19.69
C ASN A 178 15.52 19.95 20.91
N ASN A 179 16.44 19.64 21.80
CA ASN A 179 16.68 20.43 23.03
C ASN A 179 17.92 21.34 22.96
N PHE A 180 18.65 21.38 21.83
CA PHE A 180 19.94 22.03 21.75
C PHE A 180 20.09 23.05 20.61
N HIS A 181 19.30 22.97 19.57
CA HIS A 181 19.32 23.93 18.47
C HIS A 181 18.03 24.74 18.39
N LYS A 182 18.17 26.05 18.28
CA LYS A 182 17.06 26.90 17.85
C LYS A 182 17.02 26.92 16.35
N PHE A 183 16.25 25.99 15.75
CA PHE A 183 15.97 26.10 14.33
C PHE A 183 15.13 27.36 14.07
N LYS A 184 15.62 28.20 13.18
CA LYS A 184 14.73 29.13 12.49
C LYS A 184 13.76 28.22 11.70
N ASN A 185 12.47 28.56 11.67
CA ASN A 185 11.41 27.84 10.96
C ASN A 185 11.74 27.60 9.47
N THR A 186 12.69 26.75 9.18
CA THR A 186 13.15 26.42 7.84
C THR A 186 12.76 24.98 7.52
N GLU A 187 12.11 24.77 6.41
CA GLU A 187 11.87 23.44 5.87
C GLU A 187 13.21 22.88 5.38
N ILE A 188 13.66 21.78 5.97
CA ILE A 188 14.89 21.09 5.60
C ILE A 188 14.47 19.82 4.82
N PRO A 189 14.99 19.59 3.60
CA PRO A 189 14.79 18.31 2.92
C PRO A 189 15.33 17.16 3.78
N LEU A 190 14.59 16.04 3.88
CA LEU A 190 14.97 14.90 4.71
C LEU A 190 16.38 14.37 4.39
N LYS A 191 16.76 14.36 3.11
CA LYS A 191 18.10 13.96 2.64
C LYS A 191 19.23 14.85 3.17
N ASP A 192 18.93 16.10 3.50
CA ASP A 192 19.89 17.09 3.98
C ASP A 192 19.90 17.21 5.50
N LEU A 193 18.96 16.55 6.18
CA LEU A 193 18.78 16.67 7.64
C LEU A 193 20.05 16.29 8.39
N THR A 194 20.66 15.16 8.08
CA THR A 194 21.90 14.69 8.72
C THR A 194 23.06 15.69 8.55
N LYS A 195 23.16 16.27 7.35
CA LYS A 195 24.19 17.29 7.05
C LYS A 195 23.96 18.56 7.85
N GLU A 196 22.73 19.04 7.92
CA GLU A 196 22.37 20.24 8.67
C GLU A 196 22.58 20.07 10.20
N LEU A 197 22.31 18.86 10.70
CA LEU A 197 22.44 18.56 12.13
C LEU A 197 23.87 18.29 12.55
N TYR A 198 24.65 17.58 11.76
CA TYR A 198 25.96 17.06 12.15
C TYR A 198 27.11 17.59 11.29
N GLY A 199 26.84 18.43 10.32
CA GLY A 199 27.85 19.01 9.45
C GLY A 199 28.57 18.01 8.54
N PHE A 200 28.07 16.80 8.38
CA PHE A 200 28.66 15.80 7.49
C PHE A 200 28.57 16.26 6.03
N LYS A 201 29.73 16.39 5.41
CA LYS A 201 29.82 16.52 3.94
C LYS A 201 30.03 15.12 3.38
N TYR A 202 29.04 14.63 2.62
CA TYR A 202 29.20 13.40 1.82
C TYR A 202 29.91 13.71 0.51
#